data_50da568f2df4cd54ec708fa08f58df65
#
_entry.id   50da568f2df4cd54ec708fa08f58df65
#
_cell.length_a   1.000
_cell.length_b   1.000
_cell.length_c   1.000
_cell.angle_alpha   90.00
_cell.angle_beta   90.00
_cell.angle_gamma   90.00
#
_symmetry.space_group_name_H-M   'P 1'
#
loop_
_entity.id
_entity.type
_entity.pdbx_description
1 polymer ?
#
loop_
_entity_poly.entity_id
_entity_poly.type
_entity_poly.pdbx_seq_one_letter_code
_entity_poly.pdbx_strand_id
1 'polypeptide(L)'
;MKVAITGKGGVGKTTLSSTLARLYADEGRTVLAADVDPDANLGLALGLSQEEVDEIVPISKMRTLVEERTGATAANKFFKLNPYVADIPDTFSKDINGVKLLVMGTVDVGGSGCVCPEHVMLKSVLSTLTYRKNDVVIMDMEAGLEHLGRGTAMNMDQFIVVIEPGARSVQTYRNVKRLAADLGVKKVRVVANKVRDERDEAFIRETIPAEDLLGMIHYNLEIMDADRQGKSPYDFSPAAIEEIRKIKAILDRDET
;
A
#
# COMPACT_ATOMS: atom_id res chain seq x y z
N MET A 1 6.01 -12.56 -1.76
CA MET A 1 6.23 -11.47 -0.77
C MET A 1 4.96 -10.62 -0.63
N LYS A 2 4.62 -10.22 0.58
CA LYS A 2 3.42 -9.43 0.88
C LYS A 2 3.78 -8.30 1.83
N VAL A 3 3.73 -7.07 1.34
CA VAL A 3 4.10 -5.89 2.11
C VAL A 3 2.96 -4.87 2.13
N ALA A 4 2.74 -4.27 3.29
CA ALA A 4 1.87 -3.11 3.44
C ALA A 4 2.74 -1.88 3.71
N ILE A 5 2.57 -0.85 2.90
CA ILE A 5 3.31 0.41 2.98
C ILE A 5 2.40 1.46 3.58
N THR A 6 2.79 2.02 4.71
CA THR A 6 2.00 2.99 5.48
C THR A 6 2.86 4.17 5.94
N GLY A 7 2.23 5.21 6.40
CA GLY A 7 2.91 6.44 6.87
C GLY A 7 1.98 7.65 6.73
N LYS A 8 2.41 8.79 7.22
CA LYS A 8 1.62 10.03 7.13
C LYS A 8 1.35 10.44 5.68
N GLY A 9 0.35 11.31 5.49
CA GLY A 9 0.11 11.95 4.20
C GLY A 9 1.36 12.69 3.71
N GLY A 10 1.66 12.58 2.42
CA GLY A 10 2.75 13.28 1.75
C GLY A 10 4.17 12.76 2.00
N VAL A 11 4.38 11.69 2.81
CA VAL A 11 5.73 11.16 3.09
C VAL A 11 6.36 10.37 1.93
N GLY A 12 5.59 10.06 0.86
CA GLY A 12 6.07 9.32 -0.31
C GLY A 12 5.79 7.81 -0.29
N LYS A 13 4.73 7.38 0.41
CA LYS A 13 4.24 5.99 0.40
C LYS A 13 4.01 5.49 -1.02
N THR A 14 3.18 6.22 -1.76
CA THR A 14 2.76 5.87 -3.12
C THR A 14 3.94 5.83 -4.10
N THR A 15 4.92 6.73 -3.94
CA THR A 15 6.18 6.70 -4.71
C THR A 15 6.96 5.41 -4.45
N LEU A 16 7.08 5.01 -3.19
CA LEU A 16 7.75 3.76 -2.82
C LEU A 16 6.97 2.55 -3.33
N SER A 17 5.64 2.54 -3.15
CA SER A 17 4.74 1.45 -3.55
C SER A 17 4.80 1.22 -5.06
N SER A 18 4.62 2.28 -5.86
CA SER A 18 4.64 2.21 -7.32
C SER A 18 6.00 1.78 -7.86
N THR A 19 7.09 2.35 -7.32
CA THR A 19 8.45 2.03 -7.76
C THR A 19 8.83 0.59 -7.43
N LEU A 20 8.53 0.10 -6.23
CA LEU A 20 8.75 -1.30 -5.87
C LEU A 20 7.95 -2.24 -6.76
N ALA A 21 6.67 -1.92 -7.03
CA ALA A 21 5.82 -2.71 -7.90
C ALA A 21 6.42 -2.85 -9.31
N ARG A 22 6.88 -1.73 -9.91
CA ARG A 22 7.53 -1.72 -11.22
C ARG A 22 8.84 -2.51 -11.21
N LEU A 23 9.68 -2.36 -10.19
CA LEU A 23 10.93 -3.11 -10.06
C LEU A 23 10.71 -4.62 -10.04
N TYR A 24 9.69 -5.09 -9.32
CA TYR A 24 9.36 -6.52 -9.31
C TYR A 24 8.74 -6.99 -10.62
N ALA A 25 7.91 -6.17 -11.26
CA ALA A 25 7.32 -6.50 -12.56
C ALA A 25 8.37 -6.60 -13.66
N ASP A 26 9.35 -5.70 -13.68
CA ASP A 26 10.48 -5.72 -14.65
C ASP A 26 11.39 -6.96 -14.49
N GLU A 27 11.40 -7.57 -13.30
CA GLU A 27 12.07 -8.86 -13.04
C GLU A 27 11.20 -10.08 -13.41
N GLY A 28 10.01 -9.85 -13.97
CA GLY A 28 9.08 -10.91 -14.39
C GLY A 28 8.28 -11.53 -13.25
N ARG A 29 8.22 -10.89 -12.06
CA ARG A 29 7.36 -11.33 -10.96
C ARG A 29 5.90 -10.96 -11.26
N THR A 30 4.98 -11.79 -10.85
CA THR A 30 3.55 -11.42 -10.81
C THR A 30 3.33 -10.43 -9.67
N VAL A 31 2.95 -9.20 -10.01
CA VAL A 31 2.77 -8.12 -9.04
C VAL A 31 1.32 -7.68 -8.98
N LEU A 32 0.80 -7.61 -7.77
CA LEU A 32 -0.50 -7.03 -7.45
C LEU A 32 -0.31 -5.85 -6.51
N ALA A 33 -0.64 -4.66 -6.98
CA ALA A 33 -0.63 -3.43 -6.20
C ALA A 33 -2.07 -3.07 -5.82
N ALA A 34 -2.35 -2.99 -4.52
CA ALA A 34 -3.65 -2.60 -4.00
C ALA A 34 -3.58 -1.18 -3.43
N ASP A 35 -4.39 -0.29 -4.00
CA ASP A 35 -4.57 1.07 -3.49
C ASP A 35 -5.68 1.06 -2.45
N VAL A 36 -5.32 1.23 -1.19
CA VAL A 36 -6.21 1.20 -0.01
C VAL A 36 -6.27 2.59 0.66
N ASP A 37 -5.63 3.59 0.04
CA ASP A 37 -5.70 4.98 0.49
C ASP A 37 -7.05 5.59 0.05
N PRO A 38 -7.73 6.39 0.90
CA PRO A 38 -8.90 7.17 0.48
C PRO A 38 -8.65 8.05 -0.74
N ASP A 39 -7.46 8.65 -0.80
CA ASP A 39 -6.97 9.43 -1.93
C ASP A 39 -6.15 8.53 -2.86
N ALA A 40 -6.85 7.75 -3.69
CA ALA A 40 -6.25 6.75 -4.57
C ALA A 40 -5.32 7.39 -5.63
N ASN A 41 -4.03 7.41 -5.36
CA ASN A 41 -3.02 8.01 -6.23
C ASN A 41 -2.04 6.99 -6.85
N LEU A 42 -2.18 5.71 -6.53
CA LEU A 42 -1.25 4.68 -6.99
C LEU A 42 -1.31 4.49 -8.52
N GLY A 43 -2.48 4.69 -9.13
CA GLY A 43 -2.64 4.63 -10.58
C GLY A 43 -1.81 5.68 -11.32
N LEU A 44 -1.86 6.94 -10.86
CA LEU A 44 -1.02 8.03 -11.39
C LEU A 44 0.47 7.71 -11.22
N ALA A 45 0.86 7.27 -10.03
CA ALA A 45 2.25 6.93 -9.75
C ALA A 45 2.77 5.72 -10.55
N LEU A 46 1.90 4.85 -11.04
CA LEU A 46 2.22 3.77 -11.96
C LEU A 46 2.27 4.22 -13.43
N GLY A 47 1.82 5.44 -13.73
CA GLY A 47 1.91 6.05 -15.07
C GLY A 47 0.60 6.16 -15.85
N LEU A 48 -0.56 5.97 -15.21
CA LEU A 48 -1.85 6.30 -15.83
C LEU A 48 -2.02 7.82 -15.93
N SER A 49 -2.75 8.26 -16.95
CA SER A 49 -3.24 9.64 -17.02
C SER A 49 -4.39 9.87 -16.03
N GLN A 50 -4.71 11.13 -15.76
CA GLN A 50 -5.83 11.46 -14.89
C GLN A 50 -7.16 10.91 -15.45
N GLU A 51 -7.36 11.00 -16.77
CA GLU A 51 -8.54 10.47 -17.43
C GLU A 51 -8.67 8.95 -17.22
N GLU A 52 -7.56 8.22 -17.34
CA GLU A 52 -7.56 6.77 -17.12
C GLU A 52 -7.82 6.38 -15.66
N VAL A 53 -7.35 7.19 -14.70
CA VAL A 53 -7.64 6.99 -13.27
C VAL A 53 -9.10 7.26 -12.96
N ASP A 54 -9.67 8.31 -13.55
CA ASP A 54 -11.08 8.68 -13.35
C ASP A 54 -12.05 7.62 -13.91
N GLU A 55 -11.63 6.82 -14.88
CA GLU A 55 -12.39 5.67 -15.40
C GLU A 55 -12.38 4.45 -14.46
N ILE A 56 -11.44 4.37 -13.52
CA ILE A 56 -11.36 3.23 -12.59
C ILE A 56 -12.45 3.36 -11.54
N VAL A 57 -13.37 2.42 -11.53
CA VAL A 57 -14.36 2.32 -10.46
C VAL A 57 -13.78 1.55 -9.28
N PRO A 58 -13.60 2.17 -8.10
CA PRO A 58 -13.14 1.45 -6.92
C PRO A 58 -14.09 0.33 -6.51
N ILE A 59 -13.55 -0.76 -5.96
CA ILE A 59 -14.34 -1.94 -5.54
C ILE A 59 -15.48 -1.55 -4.59
N SER A 60 -15.24 -0.61 -3.65
CA SER A 60 -16.26 -0.13 -2.71
C SER A 60 -17.46 0.55 -3.37
N LYS A 61 -17.28 1.08 -4.59
CA LYS A 61 -18.33 1.79 -5.36
C LYS A 61 -19.06 0.89 -6.36
N MET A 62 -18.63 -0.36 -6.53
CA MET A 62 -19.25 -1.34 -7.43
C MET A 62 -20.49 -1.98 -6.77
N ARG A 63 -21.60 -1.22 -6.69
CA ARG A 63 -22.82 -1.64 -5.96
C ARG A 63 -23.33 -3.00 -6.39
N THR A 64 -23.46 -3.24 -7.69
CA THR A 64 -23.94 -4.53 -8.22
C THR A 64 -23.06 -5.69 -7.75
N LEU A 65 -21.73 -5.52 -7.81
CA LEU A 65 -20.78 -6.52 -7.34
C LEU A 65 -20.93 -6.78 -5.83
N VAL A 66 -21.04 -5.71 -5.03
CA VAL A 66 -21.26 -5.82 -3.58
C VAL A 66 -22.56 -6.60 -3.28
N GLU A 67 -23.66 -6.26 -3.95
CA GLU A 67 -24.96 -6.94 -3.79
C GLU A 67 -24.88 -8.41 -4.19
N GLU A 68 -24.29 -8.72 -5.34
CA GLU A 68 -24.11 -10.10 -5.81
C GLU A 68 -23.30 -10.96 -4.84
N ARG A 69 -22.19 -10.43 -4.32
CA ARG A 69 -21.29 -11.20 -3.46
C ARG A 69 -21.80 -11.33 -2.03
N THR A 70 -22.36 -10.27 -1.49
CA THR A 70 -22.84 -10.26 -0.10
C THR A 70 -24.28 -10.73 0.04
N GLY A 71 -25.10 -10.59 -1.01
CA GLY A 71 -26.55 -10.83 -0.97
C GLY A 71 -27.34 -9.69 -0.32
N ALA A 72 -26.68 -8.56 0.01
CA ALA A 72 -27.37 -7.37 0.51
C ALA A 72 -28.09 -6.66 -0.65
N THR A 73 -29.33 -6.25 -0.43
CA THR A 73 -30.11 -5.44 -1.38
C THR A 73 -30.89 -4.37 -0.64
N ALA A 74 -31.45 -3.41 -1.34
CA ALA A 74 -32.33 -2.41 -0.72
C ALA A 74 -33.51 -3.04 0.06
N ALA A 75 -33.98 -4.21 -0.36
CA ALA A 75 -35.08 -4.95 0.27
C ALA A 75 -34.59 -5.94 1.34
N ASN A 76 -33.34 -6.38 1.29
CA ASN A 76 -32.77 -7.36 2.21
C ASN A 76 -31.54 -6.78 2.91
N LYS A 77 -31.65 -6.52 4.21
CA LYS A 77 -30.55 -6.01 5.05
C LYS A 77 -29.65 -7.15 5.61
N PHE A 78 -30.03 -8.41 5.44
CA PHE A 78 -29.18 -9.54 5.83
C PHE A 78 -28.18 -9.82 4.72
N PHE A 79 -26.91 -10.00 5.06
CA PHE A 79 -25.85 -10.25 4.11
C PHE A 79 -24.80 -11.22 4.64
N LYS A 80 -24.05 -11.81 3.71
CA LYS A 80 -22.97 -12.74 4.04
C LYS A 80 -21.78 -12.00 4.62
N LEU A 81 -21.25 -12.49 5.75
CA LEU A 81 -20.04 -11.95 6.37
C LEU A 81 -18.74 -12.50 5.75
N ASN A 82 -18.83 -13.57 4.97
CA ASN A 82 -17.72 -14.18 4.25
C ASN A 82 -18.10 -14.35 2.76
N PRO A 83 -18.20 -13.27 1.98
CA PRO A 83 -18.50 -13.36 0.56
C PRO A 83 -17.34 -14.01 -0.20
N TYR A 84 -17.66 -14.70 -1.30
CA TYR A 84 -16.64 -15.21 -2.21
C TYR A 84 -16.07 -14.04 -3.04
N VAL A 85 -14.75 -13.86 -2.96
CA VAL A 85 -14.04 -12.72 -3.59
C VAL A 85 -12.70 -13.12 -4.22
N ALA A 86 -12.41 -14.42 -4.33
CA ALA A 86 -11.10 -14.89 -4.78
C ALA A 86 -10.78 -14.51 -6.24
N ASP A 87 -11.80 -14.31 -7.06
CA ASP A 87 -11.71 -13.90 -8.46
C ASP A 87 -11.53 -12.38 -8.66
N ILE A 88 -11.88 -11.58 -7.66
CA ILE A 88 -11.90 -10.12 -7.77
C ILE A 88 -10.55 -9.53 -8.17
N PRO A 89 -9.43 -9.91 -7.57
CA PRO A 89 -8.13 -9.34 -7.93
C PRO A 89 -7.74 -9.59 -9.38
N ASP A 90 -8.14 -10.72 -9.96
CA ASP A 90 -7.82 -11.04 -11.36
C ASP A 90 -8.83 -10.45 -12.36
N THR A 91 -10.08 -10.26 -11.93
CA THR A 91 -11.17 -9.75 -12.78
C THR A 91 -11.22 -8.24 -12.87
N PHE A 92 -10.91 -7.56 -11.76
CA PHE A 92 -11.12 -6.11 -11.61
C PHE A 92 -9.83 -5.31 -11.48
N SER A 93 -8.66 -5.94 -11.56
CA SER A 93 -7.40 -5.19 -11.65
C SER A 93 -7.16 -4.67 -13.06
N LYS A 94 -6.54 -3.48 -13.15
CA LYS A 94 -6.03 -2.91 -14.41
C LYS A 94 -4.54 -3.24 -14.52
N ASP A 95 -4.12 -3.81 -15.65
CA ASP A 95 -2.68 -4.03 -15.90
C ASP A 95 -2.02 -2.71 -16.34
N ILE A 96 -0.92 -2.36 -15.67
CA ILE A 96 -0.14 -1.16 -15.95
C ILE A 96 1.33 -1.56 -15.93
N ASN A 97 1.95 -1.67 -17.11
CA ASN A 97 3.37 -2.01 -17.23
C ASN A 97 3.74 -3.31 -16.44
N GLY A 98 2.89 -4.34 -16.50
CA GLY A 98 3.10 -5.61 -15.82
C GLY A 98 2.71 -5.61 -14.32
N VAL A 99 2.18 -4.51 -13.81
CA VAL A 99 1.62 -4.41 -12.46
C VAL A 99 0.09 -4.46 -12.54
N LYS A 100 -0.53 -5.40 -11.85
CA LYS A 100 -1.98 -5.44 -11.67
C LYS A 100 -2.38 -4.46 -10.58
N LEU A 101 -3.03 -3.35 -10.93
CA LEU A 101 -3.56 -2.36 -10.00
C LEU A 101 -5.00 -2.71 -9.61
N LEU A 102 -5.26 -2.81 -8.30
CA LEU A 102 -6.60 -2.94 -7.73
C LEU A 102 -6.90 -1.73 -6.84
N VAL A 103 -7.89 -0.92 -7.22
CA VAL A 103 -8.32 0.25 -6.42
C VAL A 103 -9.46 -0.18 -5.50
N MET A 104 -9.21 -0.14 -4.20
CA MET A 104 -10.17 -0.59 -3.19
C MET A 104 -11.25 0.46 -2.91
N GLY A 105 -10.84 1.72 -2.84
CA GLY A 105 -11.71 2.80 -2.39
C GLY A 105 -12.00 2.73 -0.89
N THR A 106 -12.77 3.69 -0.42
CA THR A 106 -13.21 3.78 0.98
C THR A 106 -14.69 3.54 1.12
N VAL A 107 -15.09 3.13 2.30
CA VAL A 107 -16.48 3.18 2.74
C VAL A 107 -16.59 4.37 3.69
N ASP A 108 -17.41 5.35 3.32
CA ASP A 108 -17.72 6.46 4.21
C ASP A 108 -18.33 5.91 5.50
N VAL A 109 -17.55 5.96 6.59
CA VAL A 109 -17.99 5.44 7.89
C VAL A 109 -18.97 6.44 8.50
N GLY A 110 -20.20 6.29 8.17
CA GLY A 110 -21.29 6.93 8.90
C GLY A 110 -21.45 6.28 10.29
N GLY A 111 -20.59 6.65 11.23
CA GLY A 111 -20.68 6.20 12.62
C GLY A 111 -19.84 4.95 12.93
N SER A 112 -19.08 5.04 14.00
CA SER A 112 -18.21 4.00 14.54
C SER A 112 -18.98 2.68 14.77
N GLY A 113 -18.57 1.62 14.09
CA GLY A 113 -19.03 0.25 14.35
C GLY A 113 -20.08 -0.30 13.38
N CYS A 114 -20.42 0.38 12.30
CA CYS A 114 -21.36 -0.16 11.33
C CYS A 114 -20.70 -1.23 10.46
N VAL A 115 -21.15 -2.47 10.56
CA VAL A 115 -20.80 -3.54 9.63
C VAL A 115 -21.71 -3.40 8.42
N CYS A 116 -21.20 -2.77 7.34
CA CYS A 116 -21.94 -2.66 6.09
C CYS A 116 -21.40 -3.65 5.03
N PRO A 117 -22.18 -4.01 4.02
CA PRO A 117 -21.79 -4.98 2.99
C PRO A 117 -20.50 -4.61 2.27
N GLU A 118 -20.31 -3.33 1.97
CA GLU A 118 -19.11 -2.79 1.30
C GLU A 118 -17.87 -3.02 2.17
N HIS A 119 -17.95 -2.73 3.46
CA HIS A 119 -16.84 -2.93 4.40
C HIS A 119 -16.46 -4.42 4.50
N VAL A 120 -17.45 -5.29 4.62
CA VAL A 120 -17.23 -6.75 4.65
C VAL A 120 -16.57 -7.23 3.36
N MET A 121 -17.03 -6.73 2.23
CA MET A 121 -16.44 -7.07 0.94
C MET A 121 -15.00 -6.63 0.82
N LEU A 122 -14.67 -5.36 1.11
CA LEU A 122 -13.31 -4.84 1.08
C LEU A 122 -12.37 -5.64 1.99
N LYS A 123 -12.81 -5.91 3.22
CA LYS A 123 -12.04 -6.73 4.16
C LYS A 123 -11.80 -8.14 3.64
N SER A 124 -12.79 -8.76 2.99
CA SER A 124 -12.66 -10.09 2.40
C SER A 124 -11.69 -10.08 1.22
N VAL A 125 -11.75 -9.06 0.36
CA VAL A 125 -10.79 -8.88 -0.75
C VAL A 125 -9.38 -8.72 -0.21
N LEU A 126 -9.13 -7.79 0.73
CA LEU A 126 -7.82 -7.60 1.35
C LEU A 126 -7.28 -8.89 1.97
N SER A 127 -8.14 -9.64 2.66
CA SER A 127 -7.75 -10.94 3.20
C SER A 127 -7.33 -11.92 2.10
N THR A 128 -8.07 -11.97 0.99
CA THR A 128 -7.77 -12.84 -0.16
C THR A 128 -6.41 -12.52 -0.78
N LEU A 129 -6.03 -11.24 -0.88
CA LEU A 129 -4.73 -10.84 -1.41
C LEU A 129 -3.57 -11.46 -0.62
N THR A 130 -3.74 -11.62 0.68
CA THR A 130 -2.69 -12.15 1.57
C THR A 130 -2.48 -13.67 1.43
N TYR A 131 -3.39 -14.39 0.77
CA TYR A 131 -3.27 -15.84 0.53
C TYR A 131 -2.63 -16.19 -0.82
N ARG A 132 -2.35 -15.22 -1.67
CA ARG A 132 -1.69 -15.46 -2.96
C ARG A 132 -0.27 -15.97 -2.75
N LYS A 133 0.03 -17.14 -3.29
CA LYS A 133 1.36 -17.75 -3.24
C LYS A 133 2.17 -17.30 -4.45
N ASN A 134 3.46 -17.07 -4.24
CA ASN A 134 4.44 -16.66 -5.27
C ASN A 134 4.23 -15.26 -5.88
N ASP A 135 3.14 -14.58 -5.57
CA ASP A 135 2.91 -13.22 -6.03
C ASP A 135 3.61 -12.22 -5.11
N VAL A 136 3.97 -11.07 -5.68
CA VAL A 136 4.33 -9.88 -4.92
C VAL A 136 3.06 -9.07 -4.71
N VAL A 137 2.66 -8.90 -3.46
CA VAL A 137 1.49 -8.08 -3.09
C VAL A 137 1.99 -6.85 -2.36
N ILE A 138 1.68 -5.67 -2.90
CA ILE A 138 2.01 -4.37 -2.31
C ILE A 138 0.71 -3.66 -2.01
N MET A 139 0.47 -3.33 -0.74
CA MET A 139 -0.67 -2.53 -0.31
C MET A 139 -0.20 -1.11 0.01
N ASP A 140 -0.67 -0.13 -0.74
CA ASP A 140 -0.47 1.29 -0.44
C ASP A 140 -1.59 1.78 0.47
N MET A 141 -1.24 2.22 1.68
CA MET A 141 -2.21 2.47 2.74
C MET A 141 -1.97 3.82 3.41
N GLU A 142 -3.03 4.43 3.88
CA GLU A 142 -2.94 5.56 4.80
C GLU A 142 -2.28 5.17 6.14
N ALA A 143 -1.91 6.18 6.95
CA ALA A 143 -1.36 5.96 8.28
C ALA A 143 -2.44 5.38 9.21
N GLY A 144 -2.39 4.07 9.43
CA GLY A 144 -3.31 3.37 10.30
C GLY A 144 -3.44 1.90 9.90
N LEU A 145 -3.52 1.02 10.89
CA LEU A 145 -3.70 -0.42 10.69
C LEU A 145 -5.13 -0.85 11.05
N GLU A 146 -5.97 0.09 11.48
CA GLU A 146 -7.30 -0.16 12.01
C GLU A 146 -8.25 -0.75 10.96
N HIS A 147 -8.00 -0.42 9.70
CA HIS A 147 -8.77 -0.92 8.55
C HIS A 147 -8.42 -2.37 8.20
N LEU A 148 -7.23 -2.84 8.61
CA LEU A 148 -6.84 -4.23 8.43
C LEU A 148 -7.43 -5.09 9.54
N GLY A 149 -8.23 -6.07 9.18
CA GLY A 149 -8.62 -7.11 10.13
C GLY A 149 -7.40 -7.89 10.61
N ARG A 150 -7.44 -8.43 11.85
CA ARG A 150 -6.34 -9.21 12.44
C ARG A 150 -5.83 -10.32 11.49
N GLY A 151 -6.73 -11.04 10.83
CA GLY A 151 -6.37 -12.09 9.87
C GLY A 151 -5.59 -11.57 8.66
N THR A 152 -5.95 -10.40 8.12
CA THR A 152 -5.23 -9.78 7.01
C THR A 152 -3.85 -9.31 7.44
N ALA A 153 -3.75 -8.63 8.58
CA ALA A 153 -2.50 -8.13 9.11
C ALA A 153 -1.49 -9.25 9.42
N MET A 154 -1.94 -10.34 10.05
CA MET A 154 -1.09 -11.49 10.39
C MET A 154 -0.53 -12.25 9.18
N ASN A 155 -1.19 -12.15 8.02
CA ASN A 155 -0.76 -12.81 6.78
C ASN A 155 0.16 -11.94 5.92
N MET A 156 0.43 -10.69 6.33
CA MET A 156 1.46 -9.88 5.70
C MET A 156 2.84 -10.31 6.19
N ASP A 157 3.81 -10.38 5.29
CA ASP A 157 5.18 -10.73 5.64
C ASP A 157 5.82 -9.60 6.45
N GLN A 158 5.53 -8.34 6.08
CA GLN A 158 6.02 -7.18 6.81
C GLN A 158 5.22 -5.90 6.51
N PHE A 159 5.31 -4.97 7.43
CA PHE A 159 4.84 -3.59 7.28
C PHE A 159 6.03 -2.66 7.08
N ILE A 160 5.93 -1.76 6.11
CA ILE A 160 6.92 -0.73 5.84
C ILE A 160 6.31 0.62 6.21
N VAL A 161 6.90 1.28 7.20
CA VAL A 161 6.49 2.63 7.61
C VAL A 161 7.40 3.63 6.91
N VAL A 162 6.84 4.44 6.02
CA VAL A 162 7.57 5.53 5.39
C VAL A 162 7.55 6.75 6.31
N ILE A 163 8.72 7.28 6.60
CA ILE A 163 8.89 8.44 7.48
C ILE A 163 9.75 9.51 6.82
N GLU A 164 9.57 10.77 7.22
CA GLU A 164 10.51 11.85 6.94
C GLU A 164 11.39 12.11 8.18
N PRO A 165 12.60 12.68 8.04
CA PRO A 165 13.43 13.07 9.17
C PRO A 165 12.71 14.10 10.06
N GLY A 166 12.13 13.63 11.17
CA GLY A 166 11.41 14.48 12.10
C GLY A 166 10.67 13.71 13.21
N ALA A 167 10.62 14.29 14.41
CA ALA A 167 10.07 13.67 15.60
C ALA A 167 8.61 13.19 15.42
N ARG A 168 7.79 13.93 14.66
CA ARG A 168 6.39 13.56 14.40
C ARG A 168 6.27 12.29 13.55
N SER A 169 7.17 12.10 12.57
CA SER A 169 7.20 10.90 11.73
C SER A 169 7.72 9.69 12.51
N VAL A 170 8.75 9.89 13.34
CA VAL A 170 9.23 8.84 14.27
C VAL A 170 8.13 8.41 15.25
N GLN A 171 7.31 9.35 15.74
CA GLN A 171 6.17 9.01 16.59
C GLN A 171 5.14 8.15 15.84
N THR A 172 4.90 8.43 14.55
CA THR A 172 4.02 7.60 13.71
C THR A 172 4.55 6.17 13.60
N TYR A 173 5.85 6.00 13.33
CA TYR A 173 6.48 4.68 13.31
C TYR A 173 6.28 3.93 14.64
N ARG A 174 6.52 4.57 15.78
CA ARG A 174 6.32 3.96 17.10
C ARG A 174 4.87 3.51 17.33
N ASN A 175 3.92 4.33 16.92
CA ASN A 175 2.50 4.00 17.01
C ASN A 175 2.14 2.81 16.11
N VAL A 176 2.57 2.81 14.86
CA VAL A 176 2.35 1.69 13.92
C VAL A 176 3.00 0.41 14.46
N LYS A 177 4.23 0.48 14.98
CA LYS A 177 4.92 -0.69 15.56
C LYS A 177 4.14 -1.29 16.74
N ARG A 178 3.57 -0.45 17.61
CA ARG A 178 2.72 -0.90 18.72
C ARG A 178 1.44 -1.56 18.21
N LEU A 179 0.70 -0.90 17.30
CA LEU A 179 -0.53 -1.46 16.72
C LEU A 179 -0.28 -2.76 15.98
N ALA A 180 0.83 -2.85 15.25
CA ALA A 180 1.23 -4.06 14.54
C ALA A 180 1.48 -5.22 15.51
N ALA A 181 2.14 -4.95 16.65
CA ALA A 181 2.35 -5.95 17.70
C ALA A 181 1.01 -6.46 18.26
N ASP A 182 0.04 -5.56 18.52
CA ASP A 182 -1.31 -5.93 19.00
C ASP A 182 -2.07 -6.80 17.97
N LEU A 183 -1.79 -6.62 16.68
CA LEU A 183 -2.34 -7.41 15.59
C LEU A 183 -1.59 -8.72 15.34
N GLY A 184 -0.43 -8.94 15.98
CA GLY A 184 0.41 -10.13 15.79
C GLY A 184 1.31 -10.07 14.56
N VAL A 185 1.56 -8.88 14.03
CA VAL A 185 2.49 -8.66 12.90
C VAL A 185 3.93 -8.86 13.38
N LYS A 186 4.69 -9.65 12.65
CA LYS A 186 6.04 -10.06 13.05
C LYS A 186 7.13 -9.04 12.72
N LYS A 187 7.01 -8.37 11.59
CA LYS A 187 8.03 -7.45 11.08
C LYS A 187 7.44 -6.08 10.79
N VAL A 188 7.99 -5.05 11.40
CA VAL A 188 7.72 -3.64 11.07
C VAL A 188 9.04 -2.99 10.72
N ARG A 189 9.15 -2.50 9.50
CA ARG A 189 10.36 -1.91 8.94
C ARG A 189 10.15 -0.43 8.62
N VAL A 190 11.21 0.29 8.39
CA VAL A 190 11.19 1.73 8.13
C VAL A 190 11.95 2.04 6.85
N VAL A 191 11.35 2.88 6.03
CA VAL A 191 12.05 3.60 4.95
C VAL A 191 12.00 5.09 5.30
N ALA A 192 13.18 5.70 5.46
CA ALA A 192 13.28 7.15 5.63
C ALA A 192 13.32 7.80 4.24
N ASN A 193 12.37 8.69 3.98
CA ASN A 193 12.26 9.40 2.71
C ASN A 193 12.52 10.89 2.89
N LYS A 194 12.87 11.57 1.80
CA LYS A 194 13.17 13.00 1.75
C LYS A 194 14.33 13.40 2.67
N VAL A 195 15.30 12.51 2.82
CA VAL A 195 16.55 12.79 3.55
C VAL A 195 17.35 13.83 2.77
N ARG A 196 17.77 14.92 3.41
CA ARG A 196 18.38 16.05 2.72
C ARG A 196 19.91 16.11 2.87
N ASP A 197 20.39 15.77 4.05
CA ASP A 197 21.80 15.90 4.41
C ASP A 197 22.22 14.90 5.51
N GLU A 198 23.48 14.94 5.88
CA GLU A 198 24.08 14.09 6.93
C GLU A 198 23.41 14.27 8.31
N ARG A 199 22.78 15.41 8.60
CA ARG A 199 22.08 15.65 9.87
C ARG A 199 20.77 14.87 9.90
N ASP A 200 20.06 14.85 8.77
CA ASP A 200 18.85 14.04 8.61
C ASP A 200 19.19 12.54 8.72
N GLU A 201 20.31 12.11 8.10
CA GLU A 201 20.78 10.71 8.23
C GLU A 201 21.12 10.35 9.68
N ALA A 202 21.90 11.20 10.36
CA ALA A 202 22.27 10.99 11.76
C ALA A 202 21.02 10.88 12.65
N PHE A 203 20.05 11.80 12.48
CA PHE A 203 18.79 11.76 13.20
C PHE A 203 18.03 10.46 13.00
N ILE A 204 17.95 9.94 11.76
CA ILE A 204 17.29 8.66 11.47
C ILE A 204 18.03 7.51 12.15
N ARG A 205 19.36 7.44 12.03
CA ARG A 205 20.18 6.38 12.63
C ARG A 205 20.14 6.38 14.17
N GLU A 206 19.96 7.54 14.79
CA GLU A 206 19.83 7.66 16.25
C GLU A 206 18.44 7.28 16.75
N THR A 207 17.40 7.51 15.94
CA THR A 207 16.00 7.37 16.41
C THR A 207 15.31 6.09 15.96
N ILE A 208 15.80 5.45 14.89
CA ILE A 208 15.26 4.20 14.35
C ILE A 208 16.25 3.06 14.61
N PRO A 209 15.81 1.94 15.21
CA PRO A 209 16.66 0.76 15.39
C PRO A 209 17.22 0.28 14.05
N ALA A 210 18.49 -0.09 14.02
CA ALA A 210 19.17 -0.49 12.79
C ALA A 210 18.52 -1.71 12.13
N GLU A 211 17.98 -2.62 12.93
CA GLU A 211 17.25 -3.81 12.46
C GLU A 211 15.93 -3.48 11.79
N ASP A 212 15.32 -2.32 12.10
CA ASP A 212 14.06 -1.90 11.49
C ASP A 212 14.30 -1.02 10.25
N LEU A 213 15.47 -0.41 10.08
CA LEU A 213 15.76 0.49 8.97
C LEU A 213 16.11 -0.28 7.69
N LEU A 214 15.23 -0.21 6.68
CA LEU A 214 15.48 -0.80 5.35
C LEU A 214 16.40 0.07 4.50
N GLY A 215 16.30 1.39 4.62
CA GLY A 215 17.10 2.31 3.85
C GLY A 215 16.59 3.74 3.90
N MET A 216 17.30 4.58 3.18
CA MET A 216 16.99 6.00 3.05
C MET A 216 16.84 6.37 1.57
N ILE A 217 15.90 7.22 1.28
CA ILE A 217 15.67 7.83 -0.04
C ILE A 217 15.90 9.31 0.12
N HIS A 218 16.84 9.85 -0.64
CA HIS A 218 17.18 11.26 -0.53
C HIS A 218 16.13 12.14 -1.23
N TYR A 219 16.05 13.39 -0.74
CA TYR A 219 15.20 14.39 -1.36
C TYR A 219 15.62 14.62 -2.81
N ASN A 220 14.69 14.41 -3.72
CA ASN A 220 14.95 14.48 -5.15
C ASN A 220 13.90 15.33 -5.85
N LEU A 221 14.35 16.39 -6.54
CA LEU A 221 13.48 17.31 -7.27
C LEU A 221 12.81 16.62 -8.48
N GLU A 222 13.46 15.63 -9.09
CA GLU A 222 12.90 14.90 -10.23
C GLU A 222 11.61 14.17 -9.85
N ILE A 223 11.53 13.62 -8.62
CA ILE A 223 10.29 12.99 -8.13
C ILE A 223 9.15 14.02 -8.04
N MET A 224 9.44 15.24 -7.57
CA MET A 224 8.45 16.30 -7.50
C MET A 224 8.05 16.79 -8.90
N ASP A 225 8.99 16.84 -9.81
CA ASP A 225 8.73 17.24 -11.20
C ASP A 225 7.94 16.15 -11.95
N ALA A 226 8.17 14.87 -11.65
CA ALA A 226 7.35 13.77 -12.15
C ALA A 226 5.90 13.93 -11.70
N ASP A 227 5.68 14.17 -10.41
CA ASP A 227 4.34 14.39 -9.83
C ASP A 227 3.63 15.59 -10.48
N ARG A 228 4.31 16.74 -10.63
CA ARG A 228 3.77 17.93 -11.32
C ARG A 228 3.38 17.66 -12.78
N GLN A 229 4.05 16.73 -13.44
CA GLN A 229 3.82 16.38 -14.85
C GLN A 229 2.86 15.19 -15.00
N GLY A 230 2.33 14.63 -13.89
CA GLY A 230 1.49 13.43 -13.93
C GLY A 230 2.23 12.22 -14.51
N LYS A 231 3.54 12.11 -14.23
CA LYS A 231 4.38 11.00 -14.71
C LYS A 231 4.81 10.09 -13.58
N SER A 232 5.06 8.83 -13.91
CA SER A 232 5.59 7.89 -12.94
C SER A 232 6.98 8.31 -12.45
N PRO A 233 7.23 8.35 -11.13
CA PRO A 233 8.58 8.56 -10.59
C PRO A 233 9.58 7.53 -11.12
N TYR A 234 9.12 6.32 -11.42
CA TYR A 234 9.93 5.23 -11.96
C TYR A 234 10.63 5.59 -13.27
N ASP A 235 9.93 6.29 -14.17
CA ASP A 235 10.45 6.65 -15.48
C ASP A 235 11.22 7.98 -15.47
N PHE A 236 11.22 8.70 -14.34
CA PHE A 236 11.68 10.09 -14.25
C PHE A 236 12.94 10.30 -13.40
N SER A 237 13.16 9.47 -12.37
CA SER A 237 14.28 9.66 -11.44
C SER A 237 15.15 8.41 -11.26
N PRO A 238 16.17 8.19 -12.11
CA PRO A 238 17.07 7.04 -11.99
C PRO A 238 17.79 6.95 -10.63
N ALA A 239 18.12 8.09 -10.02
CA ALA A 239 18.82 8.11 -8.73
C ALA A 239 17.93 7.57 -7.59
N ALA A 240 16.68 8.01 -7.53
CA ALA A 240 15.74 7.52 -6.53
C ALA A 240 15.40 6.04 -6.74
N ILE A 241 15.30 5.61 -8.00
CA ILE A 241 15.10 4.20 -8.36
C ILE A 241 16.24 3.34 -7.81
N GLU A 242 17.48 3.79 -7.94
CA GLU A 242 18.63 3.02 -7.44
C GLU A 242 18.62 2.88 -5.91
N GLU A 243 18.19 3.90 -5.18
CA GLU A 243 18.02 3.81 -3.73
C GLU A 243 16.89 2.82 -3.35
N ILE A 244 15.78 2.85 -4.06
CA ILE A 244 14.67 1.91 -3.85
C ILE A 244 15.07 0.49 -4.25
N ARG A 245 15.91 0.31 -5.28
CA ARG A 245 16.49 -0.98 -5.66
C ARG A 245 17.33 -1.60 -4.53
N LYS A 246 18.09 -0.79 -3.80
CA LYS A 246 18.84 -1.24 -2.61
C LYS A 246 17.90 -1.69 -1.49
N ILE A 247 16.80 -0.96 -1.28
CA ILE A 247 15.75 -1.34 -0.32
C ILE A 247 15.12 -2.66 -0.75
N LYS A 248 14.75 -2.80 -2.03
CA LYS A 248 14.23 -4.05 -2.60
C LYS A 248 15.17 -5.23 -2.36
N ALA A 249 16.47 -5.06 -2.58
CA ALA A 249 17.46 -6.14 -2.37
C ALA A 249 17.53 -6.61 -0.90
N ILE A 250 17.17 -5.76 0.08
CA ILE A 250 17.03 -6.16 1.48
C ILE A 250 15.73 -6.95 1.69
N LEU A 251 14.64 -6.49 1.07
CA LEU A 251 13.35 -7.18 1.14
C LEU A 251 13.44 -8.60 0.57
N ASP A 252 14.14 -8.79 -0.55
CA ASP A 252 14.33 -10.10 -1.18
C ASP A 252 15.15 -11.07 -0.30
N ARG A 253 16.15 -10.56 0.43
CA ARG A 253 16.90 -11.36 1.40
C ARG A 253 16.06 -11.79 2.60
N ASP A 254 15.10 -10.98 2.99
CA ASP A 254 14.18 -11.28 4.08
C ASP A 254 13.12 -12.33 3.70
N GLU A 255 12.93 -12.61 2.40
CA GLU A 255 11.99 -13.60 1.86
C GLU A 255 12.58 -15.04 1.86
N THR A 256 13.91 -15.16 1.86
CA THR A 256 14.66 -16.43 1.88
C THR A 256 14.91 -16.91 3.31
#